data_3b9f5e126d3c2d35ffebb70f0f5a7bcc
#
_entry.id   3b9f5e126d3c2d35ffebb70f0f5a7bcc
#
_cell.length_a   1.000
_cell.length_b   1.000
_cell.length_c   1.000
_cell.angle_alpha   90.00
_cell.angle_beta   90.00
_cell.angle_gamma   90.00
#
_symmetry.space_group_name_H-M   'P 1'
#
loop_
_entity.id
_entity.type
_entity.pdbx_description
1 polymer ?
#
loop_
_entity_poly.entity_id
_entity_poly.type
_entity_poly.pdbx_seq_one_letter_code
_entity_poly.pdbx_strand_id
1 'polypeptide(L)'
;MTVRPAVVLLRNDAVLLMQYRYGDTDVFALPGGNPDPGEDLEATLERELMEELGVEIQVFNMLFCGVVTRPNQKEDVLHCVFFGEIFGGEPTLNPVHTTAQSIVWKPIDELAGLAMYPSVATAIQEHHTAMLPTTYLGYIEQPFYG
;
A
#
# COMPACT_ATOMS: atom_id res chain seq x y z
N MET A 1 12.05 -2.71 -14.61
CA MET A 1 11.47 -2.43 -13.29
C MET A 1 10.19 -1.62 -13.47
N THR A 2 9.10 -2.06 -12.86
CA THR A 2 7.86 -1.29 -12.81
C THR A 2 7.79 -0.49 -11.53
N VAL A 3 7.08 0.66 -11.59
CA VAL A 3 6.86 1.52 -10.40
C VAL A 3 5.41 1.40 -9.99
N ARG A 4 5.19 1.16 -8.69
CA ARG A 4 3.84 1.00 -8.15
C ARG A 4 3.67 1.87 -6.90
N PRO A 5 2.84 2.91 -6.95
CA PRO A 5 2.55 3.70 -5.76
C PRO A 5 1.55 2.99 -4.85
N ALA A 6 1.68 3.25 -3.56
CA ALA A 6 0.75 2.82 -2.53
C ALA A 6 0.63 3.95 -1.50
N VAL A 7 -0.40 3.91 -0.67
CA VAL A 7 -0.67 4.99 0.27
C VAL A 7 -0.97 4.46 1.68
N VAL A 8 -0.40 5.12 2.67
CA VAL A 8 -0.72 4.92 4.08
C VAL A 8 -1.80 5.92 4.47
N LEU A 9 -2.97 5.42 4.81
CA LEU A 9 -4.11 6.20 5.29
C LEU A 9 -4.35 5.82 6.74
N LEU A 10 -4.42 6.81 7.62
CA LEU A 10 -4.57 6.59 9.07
C LEU A 10 -5.95 7.00 9.56
N ARG A 11 -6.47 6.21 10.50
CA ARG A 11 -7.65 6.54 11.30
C ARG A 11 -7.40 6.01 12.71
N ASN A 12 -7.33 6.90 13.70
CA ASN A 12 -7.08 6.53 15.10
C ASN A 12 -5.84 5.65 15.26
N ASP A 13 -4.73 6.03 14.61
CA ASP A 13 -3.45 5.30 14.60
C ASP A 13 -3.54 3.89 14.01
N ALA A 14 -4.58 3.61 13.23
CA ALA A 14 -4.71 2.39 12.46
C ALA A 14 -4.53 2.68 10.97
N VAL A 15 -3.94 1.73 10.26
CA VAL A 15 -3.67 1.81 8.82
C VAL A 15 -4.73 1.03 8.06
N LEU A 16 -5.24 1.63 6.99
CA LEU A 16 -6.16 0.95 6.08
C LEU A 16 -5.39 -0.07 5.23
N LEU A 17 -5.80 -1.33 5.31
CA LEU A 17 -5.22 -2.41 4.53
C LEU A 17 -6.31 -3.14 3.77
N MET A 18 -5.93 -3.66 2.61
CA MET A 18 -6.78 -4.52 1.80
C MET A 18 -6.36 -5.96 2.04
N GLN A 19 -7.32 -6.82 2.35
CA GLN A 19 -7.05 -8.22 2.65
C GLN A 19 -7.33 -9.09 1.43
N TYR A 20 -6.31 -9.84 1.03
CA TYR A 20 -6.37 -10.81 -0.06
C TYR A 20 -6.15 -12.21 0.49
N ARG A 21 -6.59 -13.21 -0.26
CA ARG A 21 -6.37 -14.61 0.08
C ARG A 21 -5.53 -15.29 -0.99
N TYR A 22 -4.37 -15.80 -0.59
CA TYR A 22 -3.50 -16.59 -1.47
C TYR A 22 -3.33 -17.97 -0.86
N GLY A 23 -3.96 -18.99 -1.48
CA GLY A 23 -4.02 -20.32 -0.88
C GLY A 23 -4.71 -20.28 0.48
N ASP A 24 -4.00 -20.63 1.52
CA ASP A 24 -4.52 -20.61 2.90
C ASP A 24 -4.05 -19.39 3.70
N THR A 25 -3.40 -18.43 3.05
CA THR A 25 -2.79 -17.28 3.73
C THR A 25 -3.57 -16.00 3.44
N ASP A 26 -3.93 -15.28 4.49
CA ASP A 26 -4.43 -13.92 4.37
C ASP A 26 -3.24 -12.98 4.24
N VAL A 27 -3.21 -12.21 3.14
CA VAL A 27 -2.17 -11.25 2.85
C VAL A 27 -2.76 -9.86 2.84
N PHE A 28 -2.10 -8.95 3.53
CA PHE A 28 -2.56 -7.56 3.69
C PHE A 28 -1.69 -6.63 2.86
N ALA A 29 -2.33 -5.76 2.10
CA ALA A 29 -1.64 -4.83 1.23
C ALA A 29 -2.11 -3.41 1.48
N LEU A 30 -1.19 -2.45 1.32
CA LEU A 30 -1.58 -1.04 1.25
C LEU A 30 -2.38 -0.81 -0.03
N PRO A 31 -3.41 0.04 0.01
CA PRO A 31 -4.11 0.43 -1.21
C PRO A 31 -3.15 1.11 -2.19
N GLY A 32 -3.32 0.84 -3.46
CA GLY A 32 -2.51 1.41 -4.52
C GLY A 32 -2.84 0.76 -5.85
N GLY A 33 -1.97 0.96 -6.83
CA GLY A 33 -2.18 0.38 -8.15
C GLY A 33 -1.11 0.82 -9.13
N ASN A 34 -1.24 0.35 -10.36
CA ASN A 34 -0.29 0.66 -11.42
C ASN A 34 -0.68 1.96 -12.13
N PRO A 35 0.29 2.84 -12.43
CA PRO A 35 0.01 4.04 -13.19
C PRO A 35 -0.50 3.72 -14.60
N ASP A 36 -1.49 4.49 -15.05
CA ASP A 36 -1.86 4.52 -16.45
C ASP A 36 -0.90 5.44 -17.22
N PRO A 37 -0.78 5.28 -18.54
CA PRO A 37 0.07 6.18 -19.32
C PRO A 37 -0.30 7.64 -19.09
N GLY A 38 0.70 8.47 -18.78
CA GLY A 38 0.53 9.89 -18.54
C GLY A 38 0.13 10.29 -17.12
N GLU A 39 -0.07 9.31 -16.23
CA GLU A 39 -0.33 9.61 -14.81
C GLU A 39 0.96 9.73 -14.02
N ASP A 40 1.02 10.72 -13.12
CA ASP A 40 2.02 10.69 -12.06
C ASP A 40 1.55 9.77 -10.91
N LEU A 41 2.40 9.58 -9.91
CA LEU A 41 2.10 8.61 -8.84
C LEU A 41 0.93 9.06 -7.96
N GLU A 42 0.82 10.36 -7.69
CA GLU A 42 -0.27 10.90 -6.88
C GLU A 42 -1.61 10.75 -7.60
N ALA A 43 -1.66 11.06 -8.88
CA ALA A 43 -2.87 10.90 -9.70
C ALA A 43 -3.30 9.43 -9.77
N THR A 44 -2.34 8.51 -9.85
CA THR A 44 -2.62 7.07 -9.81
C THR A 44 -3.31 6.69 -8.51
N LEU A 45 -2.80 7.17 -7.38
CA LEU A 45 -3.39 6.86 -6.08
C LEU A 45 -4.80 7.43 -5.93
N GLU A 46 -5.01 8.67 -6.38
CA GLU A 46 -6.34 9.28 -6.35
C GLU A 46 -7.34 8.45 -7.16
N ARG A 47 -6.96 8.03 -8.37
CA ARG A 47 -7.81 7.21 -9.24
C ARG A 47 -8.08 5.83 -8.65
N GLU A 48 -7.01 5.13 -8.24
CA GLU A 48 -7.14 3.76 -7.71
C GLU A 48 -7.98 3.71 -6.44
N LEU A 49 -7.81 4.66 -5.54
CA LEU A 49 -8.59 4.70 -4.30
C LEU A 49 -10.06 4.99 -4.58
N MET A 50 -10.37 5.82 -5.56
CA MET A 50 -11.75 6.04 -5.98
C MET A 50 -12.34 4.79 -6.61
N GLU A 51 -11.60 4.13 -7.52
CA GLU A 51 -12.10 2.94 -8.21
C GLU A 51 -12.31 1.76 -7.25
N GLU A 52 -11.34 1.49 -6.39
CA GLU A 52 -11.36 0.31 -5.55
C GLU A 52 -12.17 0.48 -4.27
N LEU A 53 -12.16 1.67 -3.68
CA LEU A 53 -12.74 1.92 -2.35
C LEU A 53 -13.76 3.05 -2.29
N GLY A 54 -13.95 3.79 -3.38
CA GLY A 54 -14.95 4.87 -3.43
C GLY A 54 -14.63 6.06 -2.54
N VAL A 55 -13.35 6.30 -2.25
CA VAL A 55 -12.92 7.42 -1.41
C VAL A 55 -12.12 8.45 -2.21
N GLU A 56 -12.25 9.70 -1.78
CA GLU A 56 -11.41 10.80 -2.25
C GLU A 56 -10.29 11.00 -1.25
N ILE A 57 -9.04 11.04 -1.74
CA ILE A 57 -7.87 11.21 -0.88
C ILE A 57 -7.04 12.40 -1.31
N GLN A 58 -6.36 13.01 -0.32
CA GLN A 58 -5.27 13.95 -0.54
C GLN A 58 -3.96 13.20 -0.32
N VAL A 59 -3.09 13.21 -1.33
CA VAL A 59 -1.77 12.58 -1.22
C VAL A 59 -0.76 13.65 -0.80
N PHE A 60 0.05 13.32 0.19
CA PHE A 60 1.08 14.21 0.70
C PHE A 60 2.47 13.74 0.26
N ASN A 61 3.42 13.65 1.16
CA ASN A 61 4.79 13.29 0.85
C ASN A 61 4.98 11.79 0.67
N MET A 62 5.98 11.42 -0.12
CA MET A 62 6.45 10.04 -0.18
C MET A 62 7.25 9.74 1.09
N LEU A 63 6.84 8.68 1.79
CA LEU A 63 7.51 8.26 3.02
C LEU A 63 8.77 7.48 2.71
N PHE A 64 8.67 6.50 1.83
CA PHE A 64 9.79 5.63 1.47
C PHE A 64 9.51 4.93 0.14
N CYS A 65 10.54 4.34 -0.43
CA CYS A 65 10.42 3.44 -1.57
C CYS A 65 11.37 2.26 -1.41
N GLY A 66 11.05 1.16 -2.05
CA GLY A 66 11.87 -0.04 -1.99
C GLY A 66 11.50 -1.02 -3.09
N VAL A 67 12.42 -1.93 -3.39
CA VAL A 67 12.32 -2.86 -4.51
C VAL A 67 11.93 -4.24 -4.02
N VAL A 68 10.90 -4.81 -4.61
CA VAL A 68 10.55 -6.22 -4.42
C VAL A 68 10.93 -6.99 -5.69
N THR A 69 11.75 -8.02 -5.53
CA THR A 69 12.00 -8.98 -6.59
C THR A 69 10.87 -10.01 -6.58
N ARG A 70 10.40 -10.39 -7.75
CA ARG A 70 9.30 -11.36 -7.85
C ARG A 70 9.81 -12.65 -8.47
N PRO A 71 9.85 -13.76 -7.68
CA PRO A 71 10.24 -15.07 -8.23
C PRO A 71 9.31 -15.42 -9.41
N ASN A 72 9.90 -15.93 -10.48
CA ASN A 72 9.18 -16.32 -11.70
C ASN A 72 8.49 -15.14 -12.41
N GLN A 73 8.75 -13.92 -12.01
CA GLN A 73 8.28 -12.71 -12.68
C GLN A 73 9.40 -12.12 -13.52
N LYS A 74 9.01 -11.31 -14.49
CA LYS A 74 9.97 -10.73 -15.44
C LYS A 74 10.61 -9.44 -14.93
N GLU A 75 9.95 -8.74 -14.03
CA GLU A 75 10.40 -7.44 -13.57
C GLU A 75 10.31 -7.30 -12.06
N ASP A 76 11.28 -6.61 -11.51
CA ASP A 76 11.21 -6.11 -10.16
C ASP A 76 10.19 -4.96 -10.07
N VAL A 77 9.67 -4.72 -8.88
CA VAL A 77 8.74 -3.62 -8.63
C VAL A 77 9.34 -2.67 -7.62
N LEU A 78 9.42 -1.39 -8.00
CA LEU A 78 9.73 -0.32 -7.05
C LEU A 78 8.41 0.16 -6.44
N HIS A 79 8.21 -0.15 -5.17
CA HIS A 79 7.06 0.31 -4.42
C HIS A 79 7.37 1.69 -3.84
N CYS A 80 6.54 2.68 -4.17
CA CYS A 80 6.66 4.05 -3.67
C CYS A 80 5.48 4.30 -2.73
N VAL A 81 5.76 4.46 -1.44
CA VAL A 81 4.72 4.55 -0.40
C VAL A 81 4.59 5.99 0.06
N PHE A 82 3.38 6.52 -0.11
CA PHE A 82 3.02 7.90 0.25
C PHE A 82 2.18 7.93 1.50
N PHE A 83 2.17 9.06 2.16
CA PHE A 83 1.19 9.39 3.18
C PHE A 83 0.02 10.12 2.54
N GLY A 84 -1.20 9.82 2.99
CA GLY A 84 -2.39 10.49 2.51
C GLY A 84 -3.48 10.56 3.55
N GLU A 85 -4.55 11.28 3.21
CA GLU A 85 -5.73 11.42 4.07
C GLU A 85 -6.99 11.28 3.23
N ILE A 86 -8.00 10.63 3.79
CA ILE A 86 -9.34 10.56 3.20
C ILE A 86 -10.06 11.85 3.55
N PHE A 87 -10.58 12.56 2.55
CA PHE A 87 -11.40 13.74 2.78
C PHE A 87 -12.84 13.58 2.28
N GLY A 88 -13.16 12.49 1.61
CA GLY A 88 -14.52 12.20 1.15
C GLY A 88 -14.78 10.71 1.01
N GLY A 89 -15.98 10.30 1.41
CA GLY A 89 -16.41 8.91 1.30
C GLY A 89 -15.99 8.04 2.49
N GLU A 90 -16.60 6.88 2.57
CA GLU A 90 -16.23 5.82 3.52
C GLU A 90 -15.73 4.63 2.74
N PRO A 91 -14.54 4.07 3.07
CA PRO A 91 -13.98 2.98 2.27
C PRO A 91 -14.91 1.78 2.18
N THR A 92 -15.23 1.40 0.93
CA THR A 92 -16.11 0.28 0.63
C THR A 92 -15.56 -0.42 -0.61
N LEU A 93 -15.34 -1.73 -0.54
CA LEU A 93 -14.79 -2.48 -1.67
C LEU A 93 -15.72 -2.43 -2.88
N ASN A 94 -15.12 -2.19 -4.04
CA ASN A 94 -15.79 -2.33 -5.33
C ASN A 94 -15.26 -3.59 -6.03
N PRO A 95 -16.03 -4.69 -6.05
CA PRO A 95 -15.54 -5.96 -6.61
C PRO A 95 -15.33 -5.92 -8.13
N VAL A 96 -15.80 -4.87 -8.82
CA VAL A 96 -15.49 -4.67 -10.24
C VAL A 96 -14.02 -4.29 -10.42
N HIS A 97 -13.43 -3.58 -9.45
CA HIS A 97 -12.07 -3.03 -9.56
C HIS A 97 -11.04 -3.71 -8.66
N THR A 98 -11.45 -4.56 -7.73
CA THR A 98 -10.49 -5.24 -6.84
C THR A 98 -10.94 -6.66 -6.52
N THR A 99 -9.96 -7.55 -6.33
CA THR A 99 -10.18 -8.92 -5.86
C THR A 99 -9.99 -9.04 -4.35
N ALA A 100 -9.71 -7.96 -3.64
CA ALA A 100 -9.62 -7.99 -2.19
C ALA A 100 -10.91 -8.52 -1.58
N GLN A 101 -10.79 -9.30 -0.51
CA GLN A 101 -11.94 -9.90 0.17
C GLN A 101 -12.56 -8.98 1.20
N SER A 102 -11.73 -8.14 1.82
CA SER A 102 -12.18 -7.19 2.84
C SER A 102 -11.20 -6.05 2.97
N ILE A 103 -11.62 -5.00 3.66
CA ILE A 103 -10.74 -3.95 4.15
C ILE A 103 -10.68 -4.04 5.68
N VAL A 104 -9.52 -3.73 6.23
CA VAL A 104 -9.32 -3.73 7.68
C VAL A 104 -8.51 -2.51 8.07
N TRP A 105 -8.78 -2.02 9.27
CA TRP A 105 -7.98 -0.99 9.91
C TRP A 105 -7.13 -1.68 10.97
N LYS A 106 -5.81 -1.70 10.77
CA LYS A 106 -4.89 -2.35 11.71
C LYS A 106 -4.06 -1.31 12.44
N PRO A 107 -4.01 -1.38 13.79
CA PRO A 107 -3.11 -0.52 14.54
C PRO A 107 -1.68 -0.62 14.02
N ILE A 108 -0.98 0.50 13.98
CA ILE A 108 0.38 0.55 13.45
C ILE A 108 1.30 -0.42 14.19
N ASP A 109 1.16 -0.56 15.50
CA ASP A 109 1.99 -1.44 16.30
C ASP A 109 1.71 -2.94 16.08
N GLU A 110 0.62 -3.28 15.37
CA GLU A 110 0.30 -4.67 15.05
C GLU A 110 0.72 -5.08 13.64
N LEU A 111 1.25 -4.17 12.83
CA LEU A 111 1.57 -4.46 11.44
C LEU A 111 2.66 -5.53 11.29
N ALA A 112 3.64 -5.55 12.19
CA ALA A 112 4.77 -6.49 12.09
C ALA A 112 4.34 -7.96 12.18
N GLY A 113 3.19 -8.24 12.77
CA GLY A 113 2.66 -9.60 12.87
C GLY A 113 1.89 -10.08 11.65
N LEU A 114 1.70 -9.24 10.64
CA LEU A 114 0.88 -9.56 9.48
C LEU A 114 1.74 -10.05 8.31
N ALA A 115 1.16 -10.93 7.49
CA ALA A 115 1.71 -11.22 6.17
C ALA A 115 1.35 -10.03 5.26
N MET A 116 2.34 -9.18 4.94
CA MET A 116 2.13 -7.98 4.13
C MET A 116 2.82 -8.08 2.77
N TYR A 117 2.20 -7.46 1.78
CA TYR A 117 2.81 -7.24 0.47
C TYR A 117 2.60 -5.77 0.05
N PRO A 118 3.67 -4.98 -0.18
CA PRO A 118 5.05 -5.27 0.20
C PRO A 118 5.24 -5.35 1.71
N SER A 119 6.29 -6.03 2.15
CA SER A 119 6.57 -6.26 3.56
C SER A 119 7.27 -5.04 4.16
N VAL A 120 6.51 -4.02 4.53
CA VAL A 120 7.01 -2.70 4.92
C VAL A 120 6.53 -2.24 6.30
N ALA A 121 6.11 -3.17 7.16
CA ALA A 121 5.60 -2.82 8.48
C ALA A 121 6.59 -1.97 9.29
N THR A 122 7.86 -2.37 9.34
CA THR A 122 8.88 -1.64 10.09
C THR A 122 9.07 -0.22 9.57
N ALA A 123 9.12 -0.04 8.24
CA ALA A 123 9.27 1.28 7.64
C ALA A 123 8.08 2.19 7.96
N ILE A 124 6.86 1.64 7.93
CA ILE A 124 5.66 2.41 8.33
C ILE A 124 5.77 2.84 9.78
N GLN A 125 6.15 1.93 10.67
CA GLN A 125 6.28 2.20 12.09
C GLN A 125 7.33 3.28 12.37
N GLU A 126 8.49 3.20 11.71
CA GLU A 126 9.57 4.18 11.87
C GLU A 126 9.15 5.57 11.41
N HIS A 127 8.49 5.67 10.27
CA HIS A 127 8.02 6.95 9.72
C HIS A 127 6.85 7.53 10.51
N HIS A 128 6.12 6.70 11.25
CA HIS A 128 5.05 7.17 12.13
C HIS A 128 5.59 7.78 13.43
N THR A 129 6.64 7.19 13.99
CA THR A 129 7.19 7.62 15.28
C THR A 129 8.14 8.80 15.17
N ALA A 130 8.71 9.06 14.01
CA ALA A 130 9.67 10.13 13.78
C ALA A 130 9.45 10.77 12.42
N MET A 131 9.71 12.07 12.33
CA MET A 131 9.68 12.79 11.06
C MET A 131 10.95 12.50 10.29
N LEU A 132 10.94 11.40 9.53
CA LEU A 132 12.08 10.99 8.72
C LEU A 132 11.97 11.59 7.31
N PRO A 133 13.11 11.86 6.65
CA PRO A 133 13.07 12.21 5.23
C PRO A 133 12.62 11.01 4.41
N THR A 134 12.22 11.25 3.16
CA THR A 134 11.94 10.17 2.22
C THR A 134 13.14 9.23 2.15
N THR A 135 12.88 7.95 2.37
CA THR A 135 13.95 6.95 2.54
C THR A 135 13.89 5.92 1.43
N TYR A 136 15.05 5.59 0.84
CA TYR A 136 15.16 4.46 -0.06
C TYR A 136 15.57 3.24 0.75
N LEU A 137 14.72 2.19 0.74
CA LEU A 137 14.94 0.98 1.53
C LEU A 137 15.87 -0.03 0.84
N GLY A 138 16.15 0.18 -0.46
CA GLY A 138 16.83 -0.83 -1.26
C GLY A 138 15.90 -2.01 -1.55
N TYR A 139 16.46 -3.23 -1.55
CA TYR A 139 15.65 -4.43 -1.72
C TYR A 139 14.90 -4.75 -0.44
N ILE A 140 13.59 -4.95 -0.58
CA ILE A 140 12.72 -5.35 0.52
C ILE A 140 12.80 -6.87 0.65
N GLU A 141 13.01 -7.36 1.87
CA GLU A 141 12.97 -8.78 2.15
C GLU A 141 11.51 -9.22 2.18
N GLN A 142 11.05 -9.79 1.07
CA GLN A 142 9.65 -10.11 0.84
C GLN A 142 9.41 -11.62 0.85
N PRO A 143 8.64 -12.13 1.83
CA PRO A 143 8.21 -13.53 1.79
C PRO A 143 7.31 -13.79 0.57
N PHE A 144 7.39 -14.98 0.04
CA PHE A 144 6.50 -15.42 -1.04
C PHE A 144 5.21 -15.98 -0.44
N TYR A 145 4.08 -15.47 -0.88
CA TYR A 145 2.76 -15.94 -0.46
C TYR A 145 2.04 -16.56 -1.64
N GLY A 146 1.60 -17.75 -1.49
CA GLY A 146 0.86 -18.43 -2.52
C GLY A 146 1.37 -19.75 -2.87
#